data_a2a1353fe9a8f44f6865083e68be8c07
#
_entry.id   a2a1353fe9a8f44f6865083e68be8c07
#
_cell.length_a   1.000
_cell.length_b   1.000
_cell.length_c   1.000
_cell.angle_alpha   90.00
_cell.angle_beta   90.00
_cell.angle_gamma   90.00
#
_symmetry.space_group_name_H-M   'P 1'
#
loop_
_entity.id
_entity.type
_entity.pdbx_description
1 polymer ?
#
loop_
_entity_poly.entity_id
_entity_poly.type
_entity_poly.pdbx_seq_one_letter_code
_entity_poly.pdbx_strand_id
1 'polypeptide(L)'
;MTDYEVTYILRPALEENEVEERATAIAEIVKNQKGEVVAVEKLGKKRLAYEIDDVREGNYVVMQFKSDGAGSKELERLLKLHEDVLRALVVRLDDKMIAHMAAVAAATPPPPVPIP
;
A
#
# COMPACT_ATOMS: atom_id res chain seq x y z
N MET A 1 -8.23 17.26 -5.24
CA MET A 1 -7.65 15.92 -5.30
C MET A 1 -8.46 14.94 -4.46
N THR A 2 -8.40 13.68 -4.80
CA THR A 2 -9.15 12.64 -4.11
C THR A 2 -8.22 11.86 -3.19
N ASP A 3 -8.75 11.42 -2.05
CA ASP A 3 -8.01 10.59 -1.11
C ASP A 3 -8.06 9.13 -1.53
N TYR A 4 -6.90 8.49 -1.54
CA TYR A 4 -6.74 7.09 -1.88
C TYR A 4 -5.90 6.37 -0.83
N GLU A 5 -6.10 5.06 -0.76
CA GLU A 5 -5.24 4.18 0.01
C GLU A 5 -4.76 3.06 -0.91
N VAL A 6 -3.47 2.81 -0.89
CA VAL A 6 -2.91 1.65 -1.57
C VAL A 6 -2.32 0.70 -0.54
N THR A 7 -2.70 -0.57 -0.65
CA THR A 7 -2.09 -1.65 0.10
C THR A 7 -1.31 -2.48 -0.89
N TYR A 8 -0.02 -2.62 -0.66
CA TYR A 8 0.79 -3.46 -1.53
C TYR A 8 1.63 -4.42 -0.71
N ILE A 9 1.98 -5.53 -1.33
CA ILE A 9 2.71 -6.63 -0.68
C ILE A 9 4.00 -6.83 -1.44
N LEU A 10 5.10 -6.70 -0.72
CA LEU A 10 6.44 -6.92 -1.27
C LEU A 10 6.92 -8.33 -0.95
N ARG A 11 7.85 -8.83 -1.75
CA ARG A 11 8.38 -10.17 -1.57
C ARG A 11 9.00 -10.35 -0.18
N PRO A 12 8.82 -11.53 0.46
CA PRO A 12 9.33 -11.75 1.81
C PRO A 12 10.85 -11.83 1.88
N ALA A 13 11.51 -12.07 0.77
CA ALA A 13 12.96 -12.12 0.72
C ALA A 13 13.64 -10.77 0.91
N LEU A 14 12.89 -9.66 0.78
CA LEU A 14 13.43 -8.33 1.00
C LEU A 14 13.72 -8.09 2.48
N GLU A 15 14.88 -7.52 2.77
CA GLU A 15 15.24 -7.09 4.11
C GLU A 15 14.49 -5.80 4.46
N GLU A 16 14.49 -5.45 5.75
CA GLU A 16 13.77 -4.29 6.24
C GLU A 16 14.21 -2.99 5.54
N ASN A 17 15.50 -2.80 5.35
CA ASN A 17 16.01 -1.63 4.64
C ASN A 17 15.61 -1.60 3.17
N GLU A 18 15.49 -2.76 2.54
CA GLU A 18 15.03 -2.87 1.16
C GLU A 18 13.55 -2.55 1.05
N VAL A 19 12.74 -3.01 2.00
CA VAL A 19 11.33 -2.67 2.07
C VAL A 19 11.16 -1.15 2.20
N GLU A 20 11.96 -0.51 3.03
CA GLU A 20 11.93 0.93 3.21
C GLU A 20 12.32 1.67 1.93
N GLU A 21 13.35 1.21 1.22
CA GLU A 21 13.74 1.78 -0.07
C GLU A 21 12.63 1.65 -1.10
N ARG A 22 11.98 0.51 -1.17
CA ARG A 22 10.85 0.30 -2.09
C ARG A 22 9.66 1.19 -1.74
N ALA A 23 9.35 1.32 -0.45
CA ALA A 23 8.28 2.19 0.01
C ALA A 23 8.57 3.66 -0.35
N THR A 24 9.80 4.11 -0.18
CA THR A 24 10.23 5.46 -0.56
C THR A 24 10.10 5.66 -2.07
N ALA A 25 10.54 4.71 -2.87
CA ALA A 25 10.44 4.79 -4.32
C ALA A 25 8.98 4.88 -4.79
N ILE A 26 8.10 4.12 -4.15
CA ILE A 26 6.67 4.14 -4.48
C ILE A 26 6.04 5.48 -4.08
N ALA A 27 6.42 6.03 -2.92
CA ALA A 27 5.98 7.37 -2.51
C ALA A 27 6.43 8.45 -3.50
N GLU A 28 7.63 8.32 -4.05
CA GLU A 28 8.12 9.25 -5.07
C GLU A 28 7.29 9.21 -6.35
N ILE A 29 6.73 8.06 -6.71
CA ILE A 29 5.83 7.96 -7.87
C ILE A 29 4.62 8.87 -7.67
N VAL A 30 4.04 8.87 -6.47
CA VAL A 30 2.90 9.75 -6.14
C VAL A 30 3.30 11.21 -6.29
N LYS A 31 4.44 11.59 -5.75
CA LYS A 31 4.95 12.96 -5.82
C LYS A 31 5.20 13.39 -7.28
N ASN A 32 5.74 12.49 -8.09
CA ASN A 32 6.01 12.74 -9.50
C ASN A 32 4.72 12.93 -10.32
N GLN A 33 3.62 12.37 -9.86
CA GLN A 33 2.30 12.55 -10.46
C GLN A 33 1.55 13.75 -9.87
N LYS A 34 2.26 14.64 -9.17
CA LYS A 34 1.71 15.83 -8.50
C LYS A 34 0.72 15.48 -7.38
N GLY A 35 0.83 14.27 -6.83
CA GLY A 35 0.06 13.85 -5.68
C GLY A 35 0.77 14.20 -4.38
N GLU A 36 0.09 13.93 -3.28
CA GLU A 36 0.61 14.18 -1.94
C GLU A 36 0.53 12.90 -1.11
N VAL A 37 1.63 12.50 -0.52
CA VAL A 37 1.66 11.35 0.40
C VAL A 37 1.23 11.84 1.78
N VAL A 38 0.17 11.24 2.31
CA VAL A 38 -0.36 11.59 3.64
C VAL A 38 0.29 10.76 4.73
N ALA A 39 0.39 9.46 4.52
CA ALA A 39 0.96 8.55 5.51
C ALA A 39 1.45 7.27 4.82
N VAL A 40 2.50 6.69 5.39
CA VAL A 40 3.01 5.38 4.96
C VAL A 40 3.17 4.54 6.22
N GLU A 41 2.56 3.36 6.22
CA GLU A 41 2.64 2.43 7.34
C GLU A 41 3.17 1.09 6.86
N LYS A 42 4.28 0.65 7.44
CA LYS A 42 4.87 -0.66 7.15
C LYS A 42 4.39 -1.64 8.23
N LEU A 43 3.57 -2.58 7.81
CA LEU A 43 2.99 -3.57 8.72
C LEU A 43 3.92 -4.75 8.98
N GLY A 44 5.01 -4.87 8.22
CA GLY A 44 5.97 -5.95 8.34
C GLY A 44 5.53 -7.23 7.63
N LYS A 45 6.23 -8.31 7.89
CA LYS A 45 5.92 -9.61 7.30
C LYS A 45 4.64 -10.17 7.89
N LYS A 46 3.71 -10.54 7.01
CA LYS A 46 2.45 -11.16 7.38
C LYS A 46 2.24 -12.39 6.52
N ARG A 47 1.53 -13.37 7.07
CA ARG A 47 1.14 -14.56 6.33
C ARG A 47 0.01 -14.20 5.37
N LEU A 48 0.16 -14.62 4.11
CA LEU A 48 -0.88 -14.43 3.11
C LEU A 48 -2.05 -15.37 3.37
N ALA A 49 -3.27 -14.94 3.04
CA ALA A 49 -4.45 -15.78 3.15
C ALA A 49 -4.38 -16.99 2.21
N TYR A 50 -3.67 -16.83 1.09
CA TYR A 50 -3.40 -17.92 0.12
C TYR A 50 -2.07 -17.62 -0.58
N GLU A 51 -1.50 -18.62 -1.20
CA GLU A 51 -0.22 -18.49 -1.90
C GLU A 51 -0.36 -17.61 -3.15
N ILE A 52 0.64 -16.75 -3.36
CA ILE A 52 0.80 -15.98 -4.59
C ILE A 52 2.19 -16.33 -5.14
N ASP A 53 2.26 -16.90 -6.35
CA ASP A 53 3.52 -17.33 -6.97
C ASP A 53 4.37 -18.20 -6.04
N ASP A 54 3.73 -19.17 -5.36
CA ASP A 54 4.35 -20.06 -4.38
C ASP A 54 4.89 -19.35 -3.13
N VAL A 55 4.47 -18.11 -2.89
CA VAL A 55 4.87 -17.32 -1.73
C VAL A 55 3.74 -17.30 -0.70
N ARG A 56 4.07 -17.63 0.55
CA ARG A 56 3.10 -17.72 1.66
C ARG A 56 3.13 -16.50 2.58
N GLU A 57 4.15 -15.70 2.51
CA GLU A 57 4.32 -14.50 3.33
C GLU A 57 4.67 -13.32 2.46
N GLY A 58 4.46 -12.13 2.98
CA GLY A 58 4.85 -10.91 2.29
C GLY A 58 4.99 -9.75 3.25
N ASN A 59 5.69 -8.73 2.80
CA ASN A 59 5.83 -7.48 3.53
C ASN A 59 4.67 -6.57 3.14
N TYR A 60 3.78 -6.28 4.08
CA TYR A 60 2.61 -5.42 3.86
C TYR A 60 2.97 -3.97 4.10
N VAL A 61 2.60 -3.12 3.16
CA VAL A 61 2.74 -1.67 3.29
C VAL A 61 1.44 -1.02 2.88
N VAL A 62 0.99 -0.06 3.68
CA VAL A 62 -0.19 0.74 3.41
C VAL A 62 0.23 2.19 3.24
N MET A 63 -0.20 2.83 2.16
CA MET A 63 0.09 4.24 1.93
C MET A 63 -1.22 4.98 1.64
N GLN A 64 -1.44 6.06 2.38
CA GLN A 64 -2.54 6.98 2.11
C GLN A 64 -1.99 8.18 1.36
N PHE A 65 -2.66 8.56 0.30
CA PHE A 65 -2.19 9.66 -0.55
C PHE A 65 -3.37 10.38 -1.21
N LYS A 66 -3.07 11.59 -1.65
CA LYS A 66 -4.02 12.41 -2.42
C LYS A 66 -3.53 12.51 -3.86
N SER A 67 -4.42 12.29 -4.80
CA SER A 67 -4.08 12.32 -6.22
C SER A 67 -5.34 12.54 -7.05
N ASP A 68 -5.16 12.82 -8.32
CA ASP A 68 -6.27 12.75 -9.28
C ASP A 68 -6.45 11.30 -9.76
N GLY A 69 -7.52 11.04 -10.52
CA GLY A 69 -7.81 9.71 -11.01
C GLY A 69 -6.73 9.15 -11.95
N ALA A 70 -6.12 10.00 -12.76
CA ALA A 70 -5.05 9.60 -13.67
C ALA A 70 -3.78 9.20 -12.90
N GLY A 71 -3.44 9.96 -11.87
CA GLY A 71 -2.28 9.66 -11.02
C GLY A 71 -2.43 8.36 -10.27
N SER A 72 -3.62 8.08 -9.71
CA SER A 72 -3.86 6.83 -9.00
C SER A 72 -3.80 5.61 -9.92
N LYS A 73 -4.31 5.72 -11.13
CA LYS A 73 -4.23 4.64 -12.13
C LYS A 73 -2.79 4.38 -12.56
N GLU A 74 -2.00 5.42 -12.74
CA GLU A 74 -0.60 5.29 -13.10
C GLU A 74 0.20 4.61 -11.98
N LEU A 75 -0.06 4.97 -10.73
CA LEU A 75 0.54 4.32 -9.58
C LEU A 75 0.20 2.84 -9.54
N GLU A 76 -1.07 2.49 -9.73
CA GLU A 76 -1.50 1.10 -9.75
C GLU A 76 -0.82 0.32 -10.87
N ARG A 77 -0.73 0.90 -12.05
CA ARG A 77 -0.06 0.28 -13.19
C ARG A 77 1.42 -0.01 -12.91
N LEU A 78 2.12 0.98 -12.34
CA LEU A 78 3.54 0.84 -12.02
C LEU A 78 3.78 -0.19 -10.91
N LEU A 79 2.90 -0.23 -9.90
CA LEU A 79 2.99 -1.23 -8.84
C LEU A 79 2.82 -2.65 -9.39
N LYS A 80 1.86 -2.85 -10.29
CA LYS A 80 1.62 -4.16 -10.89
C LYS A 80 2.77 -4.64 -11.77
N LEU A 81 3.54 -3.71 -12.31
CA LEU A 81 4.71 -4.02 -13.15
C LEU A 81 6.00 -4.22 -12.32
N HIS A 82 6.00 -3.83 -11.07
CA HIS A 82 7.18 -3.91 -10.22
C HIS A 82 7.46 -5.36 -9.81
N GLU A 83 8.69 -5.82 -10.05
CA GLU A 83 9.10 -7.20 -9.76
C GLU A 83 8.93 -7.61 -8.30
N ASP A 84 9.19 -6.68 -7.39
CA ASP A 84 9.15 -6.95 -5.95
C ASP A 84 7.74 -6.86 -5.36
N VAL A 85 6.76 -6.41 -6.14
CA VAL A 85 5.37 -6.29 -5.70
C VAL A 85 4.60 -7.55 -6.09
N LEU A 86 4.16 -8.29 -5.09
CA LEU A 86 3.32 -9.48 -5.31
C LEU A 86 1.88 -9.11 -5.62
N ARG A 87 1.38 -8.06 -4.95
CA ARG A 87 0.01 -7.62 -5.14
C ARG A 87 -0.13 -6.16 -4.71
N ALA A 88 -1.01 -5.45 -5.37
CA ALA A 88 -1.34 -4.07 -5.02
C ALA A 88 -2.83 -3.83 -5.19
N LEU A 89 -3.43 -3.11 -4.25
CA LEU A 89 -4.83 -2.73 -4.29
C LEU A 89 -4.96 -1.25 -3.94
N VAL A 90 -5.52 -0.48 -4.88
CA VAL A 90 -5.79 0.95 -4.68
C VAL A 90 -7.28 1.14 -4.44
N VAL A 91 -7.63 1.80 -3.35
CA VAL A 91 -9.01 2.06 -2.96
C VAL A 91 -9.21 3.56 -2.82
N ARG A 92 -10.29 4.07 -3.39
CA ARG A 92 -10.71 5.45 -3.19
C ARG A 92 -11.37 5.57 -1.82
N LEU A 93 -10.95 6.57 -1.05
CA LEU A 93 -11.50 6.82 0.27
C LEU A 93 -12.53 7.95 0.21
N ASP A 94 -13.62 7.80 0.97
CA ASP A 94 -14.53 8.91 1.23
C ASP A 94 -14.33 9.39 2.67
N ASP A 95 -14.97 10.50 3.03
CA ASP A 95 -14.80 11.10 4.36
C ASP A 95 -15.19 10.15 5.50
N LYS A 96 -16.22 9.34 5.30
CA LYS A 96 -16.66 8.36 6.31
C LYS A 96 -15.64 7.26 6.50
N MET A 97 -15.06 6.77 5.40
CA MET A 97 -14.02 5.74 5.44
C MET A 97 -12.78 6.26 6.14
N ILE A 98 -12.37 7.50 5.84
CA ILE A 98 -11.22 8.13 6.47
C ILE A 98 -11.43 8.25 7.98
N ALA A 99 -12.59 8.73 8.40
CA ALA A 99 -12.93 8.88 9.81
C ALA A 99 -12.96 7.54 10.53
N HIS A 100 -13.54 6.51 9.90
CA HIS A 100 -13.60 5.17 10.45
C HIS A 100 -12.20 4.55 10.60
N MET A 101 -11.37 4.68 9.60
CA MET A 101 -10.01 4.18 9.63
C MET A 101 -9.17 4.85 10.71
N ALA A 102 -9.31 6.16 10.86
CA ALA A 102 -8.63 6.90 11.91
C ALA A 102 -9.06 6.43 13.31
N ALA A 103 -10.36 6.21 13.51
CA ALA A 103 -10.90 5.70 14.77
C ALA A 103 -10.40 4.28 15.07
N VAL A 104 -10.38 3.41 14.07
CA VAL A 104 -9.88 2.04 14.22
C VAL A 104 -8.39 2.03 14.52
N ALA A 105 -7.62 2.83 13.81
CA ALA A 105 -6.17 2.91 14.02
C ALA A 105 -5.81 3.43 15.41
N ALA A 106 -6.64 4.33 15.97
CA ALA A 106 -6.44 4.85 17.30
C ALA A 106 -6.85 3.85 18.40
N ALA A 107 -7.79 2.96 18.10
CA ALA A 107 -8.33 2.01 19.07
C ALA A 107 -7.55 0.69 19.11
N THR A 108 -7.25 0.10 17.96
CA THR A 108 -6.56 -1.20 17.85
C THR A 108 -5.70 -1.23 16.59
N PRO A 109 -4.62 -2.03 16.62
CA PRO A 109 -3.89 -2.27 15.37
C PRO A 109 -4.83 -2.91 14.35
N PRO A 110 -4.81 -2.47 13.09
CA PRO A 110 -5.68 -3.07 12.07
C PRO A 110 -5.33 -4.54 11.88
N PRO A 111 -6.32 -5.43 11.79
CA PRO A 111 -6.04 -6.82 11.47
C PRO A 111 -5.45 -6.93 10.06
N PRO A 112 -4.66 -7.99 9.80
CA PRO A 112 -4.14 -8.18 8.44
C PRO A 112 -5.29 -8.26 7.47
N VAL A 113 -5.23 -7.44 6.43
CA VAL A 113 -6.29 -7.41 5.42
C VAL A 113 -6.27 -8.72 4.66
N PRO A 114 -7.39 -9.47 4.60
CA PRO A 114 -7.44 -10.65 3.77
C PRO A 114 -7.26 -10.22 2.31
N ILE A 115 -6.39 -10.92 1.63
CA ILE A 115 -6.11 -10.63 0.23
C ILE A 115 -7.23 -11.23 -0.60
N PRO A 116 -7.95 -10.41 -1.37
CA PRO A 116 -9.01 -10.93 -2.22
C PRO A 116 -8.50 -11.77 -3.36
#